data_6226fc13db0c3796d3957f0cc16a9c4e
#
_entry.id   6226fc13db0c3796d3957f0cc16a9c4e
#
_cell.length_a   1.000
_cell.length_b   1.000
_cell.length_c   1.000
_cell.angle_alpha   90.00
_cell.angle_beta   90.00
_cell.angle_gamma   90.00
#
_symmetry.space_group_name_H-M   'P 1'
#
loop_
_entity.id
_entity.type
_entity.pdbx_description
1 polymer ?
#
loop_
_entity_poly.entity_id
_entity_poly.type
_entity_poly.pdbx_seq_one_letter_code
_entity_poly.pdbx_strand_id
1 'polypeptide(L)'
;MAQSEIASSPLAEALARVGDRWTLLVVEALLPGPRRFNDLLDQVPGIAANILSDRLKRLEREGLLVARPYSERPPRAAYQLTAEGQELAGALRLLAYWGSGHADPAQAPRHPACGTPVEARWYCPTCDQLVDHEPNDAEVHFV
;
A
#
# COMPACT_ATOMS: atom_id res chain seq x y z
N MET A 1 -36.57 -12.77 6.48
CA MET A 1 -35.35 -12.87 7.28
C MET A 1 -34.47 -11.70 6.87
N ALA A 2 -34.35 -10.71 7.72
CA ALA A 2 -33.41 -9.62 7.50
C ALA A 2 -32.01 -10.18 7.65
N GLN A 3 -31.27 -10.30 6.54
CA GLN A 3 -29.84 -10.40 6.58
C GLN A 3 -29.37 -9.06 7.12
N SER A 4 -28.91 -9.05 8.36
CA SER A 4 -28.20 -7.92 8.93
C SER A 4 -27.01 -7.65 8.00
N GLU A 5 -27.10 -6.61 7.17
CA GLU A 5 -25.94 -6.04 6.51
C GLU A 5 -25.01 -5.60 7.64
N ILE A 6 -24.04 -6.45 7.95
CA ILE A 6 -22.91 -6.04 8.77
C ILE A 6 -22.25 -4.94 7.94
N ALA A 7 -22.43 -3.69 8.36
CA ALA A 7 -21.80 -2.57 7.71
C ALA A 7 -20.29 -2.86 7.65
N SER A 8 -19.76 -2.98 6.44
CA SER A 8 -18.33 -3.24 6.22
C SER A 8 -17.54 -2.07 6.77
N SER A 9 -16.50 -2.34 7.55
CA SER A 9 -15.63 -1.25 8.03
C SER A 9 -14.80 -0.67 6.88
N PRO A 10 -14.39 0.60 6.94
CA PRO A 10 -13.48 1.18 5.94
C PRO A 10 -12.22 0.34 5.71
N LEU A 11 -11.69 -0.30 6.75
CA LEU A 11 -10.56 -1.23 6.63
C LEU A 11 -10.95 -2.49 5.87
N ALA A 12 -12.13 -3.06 6.13
CA ALA A 12 -12.61 -4.23 5.41
C ALA A 12 -12.81 -3.94 3.92
N GLU A 13 -13.34 -2.76 3.57
CA GLU A 13 -13.46 -2.30 2.18
C GLU A 13 -12.08 -2.18 1.51
N ALA A 14 -11.11 -1.57 2.18
CA ALA A 14 -9.75 -1.47 1.66
C ALA A 14 -9.12 -2.85 1.44
N LEU A 15 -9.25 -3.75 2.40
CA LEU A 15 -8.72 -5.12 2.31
C LEU A 15 -9.40 -5.94 1.20
N ALA A 16 -10.68 -5.71 0.92
CA ALA A 16 -11.37 -6.34 -0.20
C ALA A 16 -10.75 -5.95 -1.55
N ARG A 17 -10.20 -4.74 -1.67
CA ARG A 17 -9.56 -4.24 -2.89
C ARG A 17 -8.08 -4.64 -3.00
N VAL A 18 -7.32 -4.53 -1.92
CA VAL A 18 -5.85 -4.66 -1.94
C VAL A 18 -5.29 -5.58 -0.85
N GLY A 19 -6.12 -6.33 -0.15
CA GLY A 19 -5.80 -6.97 1.12
C GLY A 19 -4.92 -8.23 1.04
N ASP A 20 -4.40 -8.59 -0.10
CA ASP A 20 -3.46 -9.70 -0.18
C ASP A 20 -2.00 -9.23 -0.20
N ARG A 21 -1.14 -10.09 0.29
CA ARG A 21 0.30 -9.85 0.40
C ARG A 21 0.93 -9.38 -0.91
N TRP A 22 0.61 -10.04 -2.01
CA TRP A 22 1.27 -9.77 -3.28
C TRP A 22 0.83 -8.45 -3.88
N THR A 23 -0.44 -8.10 -3.77
CA THR A 23 -0.98 -6.82 -4.24
C THR A 23 -0.26 -5.65 -3.58
N LEU A 24 -0.12 -5.67 -2.25
CA LEU A 24 0.54 -4.59 -1.50
C LEU A 24 2.03 -4.48 -1.84
N LEU A 25 2.73 -5.60 -2.01
CA LEU A 25 4.15 -5.60 -2.42
C LEU A 25 4.34 -5.08 -3.86
N VAL A 26 3.41 -5.38 -4.77
CA VAL A 26 3.43 -4.84 -6.13
C VAL A 26 3.19 -3.32 -6.12
N VAL A 27 2.24 -2.84 -5.33
CA VAL A 27 2.00 -1.39 -5.18
C VAL A 27 3.26 -0.71 -4.62
N GLU A 28 3.88 -1.26 -3.59
CA GLU A 28 5.12 -0.73 -3.02
C GLU A 28 6.22 -0.61 -4.08
N ALA A 29 6.43 -1.65 -4.89
CA ALA A 29 7.42 -1.63 -5.96
C ALA A 29 7.14 -0.58 -7.05
N LEU A 30 5.88 -0.17 -7.22
CA LEU A 30 5.45 0.84 -8.19
C LEU A 30 5.43 2.27 -7.64
N LEU A 31 5.54 2.47 -6.32
CA LEU A 31 5.53 3.82 -5.72
C LEU A 31 6.62 4.75 -6.27
N PRO A 32 7.87 4.30 -6.52
CA PRO A 32 8.89 5.16 -7.07
C PRO A 32 8.66 5.60 -8.51
N GLY A 33 7.85 4.87 -9.28
CA GLY A 33 7.55 5.18 -10.67
C GLY A 33 7.20 3.94 -11.50
N PRO A 34 7.01 4.12 -12.82
CA PRO A 34 6.64 3.03 -13.72
C PRO A 34 7.67 1.90 -13.74
N ARG A 35 7.18 0.65 -13.87
CA ARG A 35 7.99 -0.55 -13.96
C ARG A 35 7.48 -1.48 -15.05
N ARG A 36 8.41 -2.18 -15.68
CA ARG A 36 8.08 -3.27 -16.60
C ARG A 36 7.76 -4.54 -15.83
N PHE A 37 7.11 -5.49 -16.49
CA PHE A 37 6.75 -6.77 -15.88
C PHE A 37 7.96 -7.49 -15.26
N ASN A 38 9.06 -7.59 -16.00
CA ASN A 38 10.27 -8.28 -15.51
C ASN A 38 10.93 -7.52 -14.35
N ASP A 39 10.88 -6.19 -14.34
CA ASP A 39 11.38 -5.40 -13.20
C ASP A 39 10.60 -5.72 -11.93
N LEU A 40 9.28 -5.89 -12.04
CA LEU A 40 8.43 -6.26 -10.91
C LEU A 40 8.70 -7.69 -10.43
N LEU A 41 8.97 -8.65 -11.34
CA LEU A 41 9.37 -9.99 -10.96
C LEU A 41 10.67 -9.99 -10.13
N ASP A 42 11.62 -9.13 -10.47
CA ASP A 42 12.88 -9.01 -9.78
C ASP A 42 12.74 -8.28 -8.43
N GLN A 43 11.86 -7.27 -8.38
CA GLN A 43 11.69 -6.41 -7.21
C GLN A 43 10.74 -6.96 -6.15
N VAL A 44 9.89 -7.92 -6.51
CA VAL A 44 8.99 -8.60 -5.58
C VAL A 44 9.45 -10.05 -5.41
N PRO A 45 10.37 -10.32 -4.47
CA PRO A 45 10.99 -11.63 -4.34
C PRO A 45 9.96 -12.73 -4.07
N GLY A 46 10.08 -13.82 -4.82
CA GLY A 46 9.26 -15.02 -4.66
C GLY A 46 7.88 -14.96 -5.33
N ILE A 47 7.54 -13.86 -6.00
CA ILE A 47 6.28 -13.81 -6.76
C ILE A 47 6.39 -14.62 -8.06
N ALA A 48 5.41 -15.48 -8.31
CA ALA A 48 5.30 -16.19 -9.58
C ALA A 48 4.74 -15.28 -10.69
N ALA A 49 5.17 -15.49 -11.92
CA ALA A 49 4.75 -14.65 -13.06
C ALA A 49 3.23 -14.64 -13.28
N ASN A 50 2.55 -15.77 -13.09
CA ASN A 50 1.10 -15.85 -13.20
C ASN A 50 0.39 -15.07 -12.07
N ILE A 51 0.93 -15.10 -10.87
CA ILE A 51 0.40 -14.31 -9.74
C ILE A 51 0.59 -12.82 -9.99
N LEU A 52 1.78 -12.40 -10.43
CA LEU A 52 2.03 -11.00 -10.79
C LEU A 52 1.05 -10.52 -11.88
N SER A 53 0.90 -11.29 -12.94
CA SER A 53 -0.04 -10.97 -14.02
C SER A 53 -1.47 -10.79 -13.51
N ASP A 54 -1.93 -11.69 -12.64
CA ASP A 54 -3.27 -11.64 -12.05
C ASP A 54 -3.45 -10.41 -11.14
N ARG A 55 -2.46 -10.08 -10.32
CA ARG A 55 -2.50 -8.90 -9.44
C ARG A 55 -2.46 -7.59 -10.20
N LEU A 56 -1.68 -7.50 -11.26
CA LEU A 56 -1.66 -6.32 -12.14
C LEU A 56 -3.01 -6.09 -12.80
N LYS A 57 -3.65 -7.13 -13.32
CA LYS A 57 -5.00 -7.05 -13.90
C LYS A 57 -6.04 -6.62 -12.86
N ARG A 58 -5.94 -7.14 -11.64
CA ARG A 58 -6.84 -6.75 -10.55
C ARG A 58 -6.67 -5.28 -10.19
N LEU A 59 -5.44 -4.80 -10.01
CA LEU A 59 -5.14 -3.40 -9.72
C LEU A 59 -5.63 -2.46 -10.83
N GLU A 60 -5.53 -2.89 -12.08
CA GLU A 60 -6.05 -2.13 -13.23
C GLU A 60 -7.58 -2.04 -13.19
N ARG A 61 -8.29 -3.13 -12.91
CA ARG A 61 -9.75 -3.15 -12.74
C ARG A 61 -10.22 -2.28 -11.57
N GLU A 62 -9.44 -2.22 -10.51
CA GLU A 62 -9.72 -1.36 -9.35
C GLU A 62 -9.39 0.13 -9.59
N GLY A 63 -8.84 0.48 -10.74
CA GLY A 63 -8.46 1.85 -11.07
C GLY A 63 -7.22 2.36 -10.34
N LEU A 64 -6.41 1.48 -9.76
CA LEU A 64 -5.21 1.81 -9.00
C LEU A 64 -3.95 1.82 -9.85
N LEU A 65 -4.01 1.26 -11.05
CA LEU A 65 -2.90 1.04 -11.96
C LEU A 65 -3.35 1.23 -13.41
N VAL A 66 -2.45 1.72 -14.23
CA VAL A 66 -2.58 1.75 -15.69
C VAL A 66 -1.40 1.04 -16.34
N ALA A 67 -1.69 0.28 -17.40
CA ALA A 67 -0.68 -0.28 -18.28
C ALA A 67 -0.44 0.66 -19.44
N ARG A 68 0.79 1.10 -19.64
CA ARG A 68 1.18 1.95 -20.77
C ARG A 68 2.00 1.14 -21.76
N PRO A 69 1.47 0.82 -22.94
CA PRO A 69 2.23 0.15 -23.98
C PRO A 69 3.43 0.99 -24.41
N TYR A 70 4.59 0.36 -24.53
CA TYR A 70 5.79 0.98 -25.08
C TYR A 70 6.37 0.24 -26.31
N SER A 71 5.80 -0.92 -26.61
CA SER A 71 6.12 -1.71 -27.80
C SER A 71 4.88 -2.46 -28.28
N GLU A 72 4.65 -2.49 -29.60
CA GLU A 72 3.55 -3.24 -30.21
C GLU A 72 3.97 -4.62 -30.69
N ARG A 73 5.27 -4.80 -31.00
CA ARG A 73 5.81 -6.05 -31.52
C ARG A 73 7.19 -6.35 -30.93
N PRO A 74 7.28 -7.23 -29.94
CA PRO A 74 6.20 -7.88 -29.21
C PRO A 74 5.43 -6.90 -28.31
N PRO A 75 4.15 -7.17 -27.96
CA PRO A 75 3.38 -6.32 -27.05
C PRO A 75 4.06 -6.24 -25.68
N ARG A 76 4.41 -5.02 -25.24
CA ARG A 76 5.03 -4.77 -23.94
C ARG A 76 4.44 -3.51 -23.33
N ALA A 77 4.24 -3.55 -22.03
CA ALA A 77 3.72 -2.42 -21.28
C ALA A 77 4.58 -2.14 -20.03
N ALA A 78 4.64 -0.87 -19.66
CA ALA A 78 5.07 -0.44 -18.35
C ALA A 78 3.83 -0.18 -17.48
N TYR A 79 3.90 -0.55 -16.22
CA TYR A 79 2.83 -0.39 -15.25
C TYR A 79 3.11 0.82 -14.37
N GLN A 80 2.09 1.63 -14.13
CA GLN A 80 2.19 2.85 -13.36
C GLN A 80 0.97 2.99 -12.45
N LEU A 81 1.18 3.41 -11.20
CA LEU A 81 0.07 3.72 -10.31
C LEU A 81 -0.68 4.96 -10.79
N THR A 82 -2.00 4.94 -10.65
CA THR A 82 -2.86 6.11 -10.78
C THR A 82 -2.70 7.03 -9.57
N ALA A 83 -3.31 8.22 -9.59
CA ALA A 83 -3.37 9.08 -8.42
C ALA A 83 -3.97 8.37 -7.20
N GLU A 84 -5.07 7.62 -7.40
CA GLU A 84 -5.69 6.81 -6.35
C GLU A 84 -4.75 5.71 -5.83
N GLY A 85 -4.02 5.04 -6.73
CA GLY A 85 -3.00 4.05 -6.34
C GLY A 85 -1.87 4.67 -5.52
N GLN A 86 -1.44 5.88 -5.83
CA GLN A 86 -0.42 6.62 -5.06
C GLN A 86 -0.89 6.99 -3.64
N GLU A 87 -2.19 7.13 -3.41
CA GLU A 87 -2.74 7.40 -2.08
C GLU A 87 -2.45 6.28 -1.07
N LEU A 88 -2.19 5.05 -1.55
CA LEU A 88 -1.77 3.94 -0.68
C LEU A 88 -0.37 4.13 -0.07
N ALA A 89 0.44 5.05 -0.57
CA ALA A 89 1.80 5.25 -0.09
C ALA A 89 1.88 5.51 1.43
N GLY A 90 0.96 6.32 1.96
CA GLY A 90 0.87 6.59 3.39
C GLY A 90 0.58 5.35 4.22
N ALA A 91 -0.41 4.56 3.80
CA ALA A 91 -0.79 3.31 4.48
C ALA A 91 0.35 2.28 4.43
N LEU A 92 1.00 2.12 3.28
CA LEU A 92 2.14 1.19 3.14
C LEU A 92 3.32 1.62 4.01
N ARG A 93 3.58 2.91 4.11
CA ARG A 93 4.63 3.45 5.00
C ARG A 93 4.34 3.14 6.46
N LEU A 94 3.08 3.27 6.91
CA LEU A 94 2.66 2.93 8.27
C LEU A 94 2.80 1.43 8.54
N LEU A 95 2.40 0.58 7.57
CA LEU A 95 2.58 -0.86 7.68
C LEU A 95 4.07 -1.25 7.72
N ALA A 96 4.90 -0.64 6.90
CA ALA A 96 6.35 -0.87 6.90
C ALA A 96 6.98 -0.46 8.23
N TYR A 97 6.56 0.67 8.79
CA TYR A 97 7.02 1.13 10.10
C TYR A 97 6.64 0.12 11.21
N TRP A 98 5.39 -0.31 11.24
CA TRP A 98 4.94 -1.34 12.18
C TRP A 98 5.70 -2.65 11.99
N GLY A 99 5.87 -3.08 10.74
CA GLY A 99 6.60 -4.31 10.40
C GLY A 99 8.08 -4.28 10.78
N SER A 100 8.73 -3.11 10.72
CA SER A 100 10.15 -2.97 11.10
C SER A 100 10.38 -3.24 12.60
N GLY A 101 9.39 -3.02 13.45
CA GLY A 101 9.44 -3.38 14.87
C GLY A 101 9.47 -4.90 15.13
N HIS A 102 9.07 -5.69 14.15
CA HIS A 102 9.03 -7.16 14.22
C HIS A 102 10.10 -7.84 13.33
N ALA A 103 10.84 -7.06 12.56
CA ALA A 103 11.90 -7.54 11.66
C ALA A 103 13.24 -6.87 12.04
N ASP A 104 13.80 -6.11 11.14
CA ASP A 104 15.06 -5.39 11.34
C ASP A 104 14.79 -3.88 11.52
N PRO A 105 15.03 -3.29 12.71
CA PRO A 105 14.85 -1.87 12.95
C PRO A 105 15.70 -0.97 12.02
N ALA A 106 16.78 -1.51 11.45
CA ALA A 106 17.62 -0.76 10.49
C ALA A 106 16.87 -0.49 9.18
N GLN A 107 15.82 -1.24 8.88
CA GLN A 107 14.98 -1.07 7.70
C GLN A 107 13.78 -0.15 7.93
N ALA A 108 13.65 0.47 9.10
CA ALA A 108 12.61 1.46 9.35
C ALA A 108 12.69 2.61 8.32
N PRO A 109 11.55 3.14 7.86
CA PRO A 109 11.53 4.27 6.95
C PRO A 109 12.36 5.45 7.48
N ARG A 110 13.21 6.02 6.61
CA ARG A 110 14.11 7.11 6.99
C ARG A 110 13.89 8.34 6.12
N HIS A 111 14.13 9.50 6.69
CA HIS A 111 14.10 10.75 5.95
C HIS A 111 15.28 10.81 4.97
N PRO A 112 15.03 10.97 3.65
CA PRO A 112 16.09 10.86 2.65
C PRO A 112 17.21 11.90 2.81
N ALA A 113 16.88 13.08 3.33
CA ALA A 113 17.84 14.17 3.45
C ALA A 113 18.81 14.03 4.63
N CYS A 114 18.39 13.41 5.73
CA CYS A 114 19.22 13.34 6.96
C CYS A 114 19.43 11.92 7.50
N GLY A 115 18.75 10.90 6.90
CA GLY A 115 18.86 9.51 7.33
C GLY A 115 18.21 9.18 8.67
N THR A 116 17.55 10.14 9.32
CA THR A 116 16.87 9.91 10.59
C THR A 116 15.64 9.02 10.38
N PRO A 117 15.38 8.02 11.25
CA PRO A 117 14.11 7.28 11.22
C PRO A 117 12.92 8.23 11.33
N VAL A 118 11.92 8.07 10.46
CA VAL A 118 10.70 8.88 10.51
C VAL A 118 9.68 8.24 11.43
N GLU A 119 8.94 9.07 12.16
CA GLU A 119 7.84 8.67 13.01
C GLU A 119 6.51 9.06 12.36
N ALA A 120 5.51 8.18 12.47
CA ALA A 120 4.15 8.51 12.06
C ALA A 120 3.45 9.25 13.19
N ARG A 121 2.90 10.43 12.89
CA ARG A 121 2.14 11.25 13.83
C ARG A 121 0.81 11.64 13.21
N TRP A 122 -0.25 11.58 14.00
CA TRP A 122 -1.54 12.09 13.60
C TRP A 122 -1.62 13.58 13.92
N TYR A 123 -2.14 14.35 12.98
CA TYR A 123 -2.25 15.79 13.11
C TYR A 123 -3.70 16.23 12.89
N CYS A 124 -4.22 17.03 13.80
CA CYS A 124 -5.55 17.64 13.68
C CYS A 124 -5.42 19.06 13.10
N PRO A 125 -5.85 19.29 11.84
CA PRO A 125 -5.71 20.62 11.24
C PRO A 125 -6.62 21.68 11.86
N THR A 126 -7.70 21.27 12.51
CA THR A 126 -8.62 22.20 13.20
C THR A 126 -8.03 22.73 14.50
N CYS A 127 -7.40 21.86 15.28
CA CYS A 127 -6.79 22.21 16.55
C CYS A 127 -5.34 22.69 16.40
N ASP A 128 -4.74 22.49 15.22
CA ASP A 128 -3.32 22.73 14.93
C ASP A 128 -2.38 21.99 15.90
N GLN A 129 -2.72 20.73 16.21
CA GLN A 129 -1.99 19.91 17.20
C GLN A 129 -1.75 18.51 16.71
N LEU A 130 -0.66 17.92 17.17
CA LEU A 130 -0.43 16.48 17.07
C LEU A 130 -1.41 15.76 18.01
N VAL A 131 -1.97 14.66 17.50
CA VAL A 131 -2.84 13.78 18.27
C VAL A 131 -1.97 12.63 18.77
N ASP A 132 -1.62 12.66 20.05
CA ASP A 132 -0.93 11.55 20.67
C ASP A 132 -1.95 10.43 20.90
N HIS A 133 -1.72 9.29 20.27
CA HIS A 133 -2.36 8.04 20.63
C HIS A 133 -1.62 7.49 21.87
N GLU A 134 -1.80 8.14 23.01
CA GLU A 134 -1.64 7.41 24.24
C GLU A 134 -2.79 6.40 24.31
N PRO A 135 -2.54 5.11 24.52
CA PRO A 135 -3.60 4.20 24.89
C PRO A 135 -4.11 4.67 26.26
N ASN A 136 -5.15 5.49 26.20
CA ASN A 136 -5.89 5.78 27.40
C ASN A 136 -6.57 4.48 27.78
N ASP A 137 -6.18 3.88 28.92
CA ASP A 137 -6.69 2.61 29.48
C ASP A 137 -8.19 2.61 29.78
N ALA A 138 -8.91 3.59 29.33
CA ALA A 138 -10.29 3.83 29.69
C ALA A 138 -11.22 4.07 28.53
N GLU A 139 -11.10 3.56 27.35
CA GLU A 139 -12.23 3.49 26.39
C GLU A 139 -11.78 2.95 25.03
N VAL A 140 -11.57 1.65 24.98
CA VAL A 140 -11.64 0.96 23.70
C VAL A 140 -13.13 0.71 23.42
N HIS A 141 -13.82 1.67 22.88
CA HIS A 141 -15.11 1.43 22.25
C HIS A 141 -14.86 0.88 20.84
N PHE A 142 -14.95 -0.43 20.74
CA PHE A 142 -15.20 -1.07 19.44
C PHE A 142 -16.66 -0.77 19.08
N VAL A 143 -16.88 0.11 18.13
CA VAL A 143 -18.17 0.30 17.49
C VAL A 143 -18.25 -0.62 16.30
#